data_4dbecead2ad0a4adb7be4d936d229429
#
_entry.id   4dbecead2ad0a4adb7be4d936d229429
#
_cell.length_a   1.000
_cell.length_b   1.000
_cell.length_c   1.000
_cell.angle_alpha   90.00
_cell.angle_beta   90.00
_cell.angle_gamma   90.00
#
_symmetry.space_group_name_H-M   'P 1'
#
loop_
_entity.id
_entity.type
_entity.pdbx_description
1 polymer ?
#
loop_
_entity_poly.entity_id
_entity_poly.type
_entity_poly.pdbx_seq_one_letter_code
_entity_poly.pdbx_strand_id
1 'polypeptide(L)'
;MIAVIIGCEIGFWVLLLLGLVVRYLTPARGLSKALLIAVPLVDVVLLAAAVLDLRGGGHATASHGLAAIYIGVSVAFGSQMIRWADERFAHRFAHGPAPTRPPKTGRAHAAHERAQWFRHVLAYVIGAAVLGVFTLLVGDIHRTVPLWGVMVPWAVILGIDFVISFSYTLSPRRS
;
A
#
# COMPACT_ATOMS: atom_id res chain seq x y z
N MET A 1 -11.84 -7.79 -22.00
CA MET A 1 -11.54 -7.39 -20.62
C MET A 1 -10.25 -8.05 -20.11
N ILE A 2 -10.06 -9.37 -20.22
CA ILE A 2 -8.87 -10.11 -19.72
C ILE A 2 -7.54 -9.47 -20.17
N ALA A 3 -7.40 -9.07 -21.44
CA ALA A 3 -6.18 -8.44 -21.94
C ALA A 3 -5.85 -7.10 -21.23
N VAL A 4 -6.86 -6.33 -20.82
CA VAL A 4 -6.65 -5.07 -20.06
C VAL A 4 -6.18 -5.40 -18.66
N ILE A 5 -6.77 -6.39 -18.00
CA ILE A 5 -6.38 -6.83 -16.65
C ILE A 5 -4.92 -7.30 -16.66
N ILE A 6 -4.56 -8.21 -17.58
CA ILE A 6 -3.17 -8.68 -17.72
C ILE A 6 -2.22 -7.53 -18.06
N GLY A 7 -2.64 -6.61 -18.94
CA GLY A 7 -1.85 -5.42 -19.27
C GLY A 7 -1.60 -4.50 -18.07
N CYS A 8 -2.59 -4.32 -17.19
CA CYS A 8 -2.44 -3.56 -15.95
C CYS A 8 -1.51 -4.27 -14.96
N GLU A 9 -1.63 -5.59 -14.79
CA GLU A 9 -0.74 -6.36 -13.91
C GLU A 9 0.73 -6.28 -14.37
N ILE A 10 0.99 -6.47 -15.66
CA ILE A 10 2.34 -6.31 -16.23
C ILE A 10 2.80 -4.85 -16.09
N GLY A 11 1.94 -3.90 -16.44
CA GLY A 11 2.22 -2.47 -16.37
C GLY A 11 2.59 -2.00 -14.96
N PHE A 12 1.91 -2.51 -13.94
CA PHE A 12 2.24 -2.29 -12.54
C PHE A 12 3.71 -2.64 -12.24
N TRP A 13 4.13 -3.86 -12.55
CA TRP A 13 5.51 -4.30 -12.29
C TRP A 13 6.54 -3.52 -13.10
N VAL A 14 6.25 -3.26 -14.38
CA VAL A 14 7.14 -2.48 -15.26
C VAL A 14 7.31 -1.06 -14.72
N LEU A 15 6.24 -0.37 -14.37
CA LEU A 15 6.32 1.00 -13.83
C LEU A 15 7.02 1.05 -12.48
N LEU A 16 6.75 0.08 -11.60
CA LEU A 16 7.41 -0.02 -10.30
C LEU A 16 8.93 -0.19 -10.47
N LEU A 17 9.35 -1.16 -11.29
CA LEU A 17 10.77 -1.42 -11.55
C LEU A 17 11.45 -0.25 -12.23
N LEU A 18 10.84 0.33 -13.27
CA LEU A 18 11.38 1.51 -13.96
C LEU A 18 11.45 2.71 -13.01
N GLY A 19 10.43 2.94 -12.20
CA GLY A 19 10.43 4.02 -11.21
C GLY A 19 11.59 3.90 -10.22
N LEU A 20 11.88 2.70 -9.74
CA LEU A 20 13.01 2.43 -8.85
C LEU A 20 14.35 2.54 -9.58
N VAL A 21 14.47 1.97 -10.79
CA VAL A 21 15.69 2.06 -11.61
C VAL A 21 16.04 3.53 -11.90
N VAL A 22 15.07 4.31 -12.40
CA VAL A 22 15.26 5.74 -12.66
C VAL A 22 15.64 6.48 -11.37
N ARG A 23 15.04 6.12 -10.22
CA ARG A 23 15.32 6.77 -8.94
C ARG A 23 16.77 6.60 -8.48
N TYR A 24 17.31 5.42 -8.68
CA TYR A 24 18.61 5.06 -8.10
C TYR A 24 19.76 5.06 -9.10
N LEU A 25 19.48 4.95 -10.40
CA LEU A 25 20.51 4.93 -11.43
C LEU A 25 20.61 6.25 -12.21
N THR A 26 19.64 7.16 -12.07
CA THR A 26 19.66 8.44 -12.79
C THR A 26 19.39 9.62 -11.85
N PRO A 27 19.85 10.84 -12.19
CA PRO A 27 19.54 12.03 -11.42
C PRO A 27 18.09 12.52 -11.60
N ALA A 28 17.27 11.85 -12.44
CA ALA A 28 15.93 12.26 -12.85
C ALA A 28 14.86 11.98 -11.77
N ARG A 29 14.99 12.58 -10.59
CA ARG A 29 14.07 12.38 -9.46
C ARG A 29 12.61 12.70 -9.79
N GLY A 30 12.35 13.68 -10.66
CA GLY A 30 10.99 14.02 -11.09
C GLY A 30 10.34 12.90 -11.89
N LEU A 31 11.07 12.32 -12.85
CA LEU A 31 10.59 11.18 -13.65
C LEU A 31 10.32 9.95 -12.79
N SER A 32 11.24 9.61 -11.88
CA SER A 32 11.04 8.52 -10.92
C SER A 32 9.77 8.71 -10.10
N LYS A 33 9.56 9.93 -9.55
CA LYS A 33 8.35 10.24 -8.78
C LYS A 33 7.09 10.07 -9.62
N ALA A 34 7.10 10.54 -10.88
CA ALA A 34 5.97 10.38 -11.79
C ALA A 34 5.68 8.90 -12.07
N LEU A 35 6.70 8.09 -12.35
CA LEU A 35 6.56 6.65 -12.58
C LEU A 35 6.00 5.93 -11.33
N LEU A 36 6.49 6.24 -10.13
CA LEU A 36 6.00 5.62 -8.89
C LEU A 36 4.57 6.06 -8.53
N ILE A 37 4.16 7.29 -8.91
CA ILE A 37 2.77 7.75 -8.77
C ILE A 37 1.87 7.07 -9.82
N ALA A 38 2.39 6.76 -11.00
CA ALA A 38 1.64 6.04 -12.02
C ALA A 38 1.26 4.61 -11.59
N VAL A 39 2.02 3.99 -10.69
CA VAL A 39 1.73 2.63 -10.19
C VAL A 39 0.33 2.52 -9.57
N PRO A 40 -0.05 3.29 -8.53
CA PRO A 40 -1.41 3.23 -7.98
C PRO A 40 -2.49 3.70 -8.98
N LEU A 41 -2.14 4.51 -9.99
CA LEU A 41 -3.09 4.87 -11.05
C LEU A 41 -3.43 3.66 -11.95
N VAL A 42 -2.46 2.78 -12.21
CA VAL A 42 -2.72 1.50 -12.92
C VAL A 42 -3.68 0.63 -12.12
N ASP A 43 -3.56 0.59 -10.78
CA ASP A 43 -4.50 -0.16 -9.94
C ASP A 43 -5.92 0.43 -10.00
N VAL A 44 -6.06 1.75 -10.08
CA VAL A 44 -7.36 2.40 -10.29
C VAL A 44 -7.95 1.99 -11.65
N VAL A 45 -7.14 1.96 -12.71
CA VAL A 45 -7.57 1.49 -14.05
C VAL A 45 -7.96 0.01 -14.00
N LEU A 46 -7.18 -0.82 -13.30
CA LEU A 46 -7.49 -2.24 -13.09
C LEU A 46 -8.85 -2.41 -12.39
N LEU A 47 -9.10 -1.66 -11.31
CA LEU A 47 -10.38 -1.71 -10.61
C LEU A 47 -11.54 -1.21 -11.48
N ALA A 48 -11.34 -0.16 -12.27
CA ALA A 48 -12.37 0.33 -13.19
C ALA A 48 -12.70 -0.73 -14.27
N ALA A 49 -11.68 -1.37 -14.84
CA ALA A 49 -11.88 -2.47 -15.79
C ALA A 49 -12.61 -3.65 -15.15
N ALA A 50 -12.27 -3.98 -13.89
CA ALA A 50 -12.93 -5.03 -13.13
C ALA A 50 -14.42 -4.73 -12.86
N VAL A 51 -14.78 -3.47 -12.56
CA VAL A 51 -16.21 -3.06 -12.43
C VAL A 51 -16.96 -3.36 -13.70
N LEU A 52 -16.41 -2.99 -14.87
CA LEU A 52 -17.04 -3.22 -16.16
C LEU A 52 -17.17 -4.71 -16.46
N ASP A 53 -16.16 -5.50 -16.15
CA ASP A 53 -16.17 -6.97 -16.33
C ASP A 53 -17.22 -7.64 -15.45
N LEU A 54 -17.28 -7.29 -14.17
CA LEU A 54 -18.27 -7.84 -13.23
C LEU A 54 -19.70 -7.45 -13.61
N ARG A 55 -19.93 -6.23 -14.08
CA ARG A 55 -21.24 -5.82 -14.62
C ARG A 55 -21.64 -6.65 -15.85
N GLY A 56 -20.66 -7.04 -16.66
CA GLY A 56 -20.85 -7.92 -17.84
C GLY A 56 -21.01 -9.39 -17.52
N GLY A 57 -21.05 -9.80 -16.25
CA GLY A 57 -21.19 -11.21 -15.83
C GLY A 57 -19.88 -11.91 -15.49
N GLY A 58 -18.76 -11.19 -15.46
CA GLY A 58 -17.46 -11.67 -14.99
C GLY A 58 -17.46 -12.05 -13.51
N HIS A 59 -16.37 -12.67 -13.06
CA HIS A 59 -16.18 -13.13 -11.69
C HIS A 59 -15.13 -12.29 -10.96
N ALA A 60 -15.44 -11.93 -9.71
CA ALA A 60 -14.46 -11.28 -8.83
C ALA A 60 -13.31 -12.25 -8.50
N THR A 61 -12.08 -11.73 -8.55
CA THR A 61 -10.86 -12.47 -8.19
C THR A 61 -10.15 -11.81 -7.01
N ALA A 62 -9.31 -12.56 -6.32
CA ALA A 62 -8.52 -12.05 -5.20
C ALA A 62 -7.58 -10.90 -5.62
N SER A 63 -7.11 -10.88 -6.87
CA SER A 63 -6.25 -9.77 -7.39
C SER A 63 -6.95 -8.42 -7.34
N HIS A 64 -8.24 -8.35 -7.62
CA HIS A 64 -9.02 -7.11 -7.51
C HIS A 64 -9.09 -6.60 -6.06
N GLY A 65 -9.24 -7.51 -5.08
CA GLY A 65 -9.19 -7.16 -3.66
C GLY A 65 -7.81 -6.68 -3.22
N LEU A 66 -6.75 -7.33 -3.72
CA LEU A 66 -5.36 -6.92 -3.45
C LEU A 66 -5.03 -5.53 -4.01
N ALA A 67 -5.58 -5.15 -5.17
CA ALA A 67 -5.41 -3.81 -5.72
C ALA A 67 -5.95 -2.73 -4.75
N ALA A 68 -7.08 -2.96 -4.11
CA ALA A 68 -7.62 -2.05 -3.10
C ALA A 68 -6.72 -1.93 -1.86
N ILE A 69 -6.15 -3.06 -1.37
CA ILE A 69 -5.15 -3.06 -0.30
C ILE A 69 -3.94 -2.25 -0.72
N TYR A 70 -3.43 -2.48 -1.94
CA TYR A 70 -2.26 -1.81 -2.46
C TYR A 70 -2.45 -0.28 -2.53
N ILE A 71 -3.60 0.18 -3.01
CA ILE A 71 -3.94 1.61 -3.03
C ILE A 71 -3.93 2.17 -1.60
N GLY A 72 -4.57 1.49 -0.64
CA GLY A 72 -4.60 1.91 0.76
C GLY A 72 -3.20 2.05 1.36
N VAL A 73 -2.35 1.03 1.16
CA VAL A 73 -0.96 1.01 1.64
C VAL A 73 -0.13 2.09 0.93
N SER A 74 -0.28 2.27 -0.38
CA SER A 74 0.47 3.27 -1.15
C SER A 74 0.16 4.69 -0.69
N VAL A 75 -1.09 5.00 -0.40
CA VAL A 75 -1.48 6.33 0.10
C VAL A 75 -0.96 6.55 1.53
N ALA A 76 -1.13 5.57 2.42
CA ALA A 76 -0.78 5.72 3.84
C ALA A 76 0.74 5.66 4.10
N PHE A 77 1.47 4.81 3.38
CA PHE A 77 2.88 4.52 3.65
C PHE A 77 3.84 4.93 2.52
N GLY A 78 3.35 5.19 1.31
CA GLY A 78 4.19 5.39 0.12
C GLY A 78 5.29 6.43 0.32
N SER A 79 4.98 7.59 0.87
CA SER A 79 5.96 8.65 1.15
C SER A 79 7.02 8.23 2.18
N GLN A 80 6.63 7.43 3.17
CA GLN A 80 7.54 6.92 4.20
C GLN A 80 8.47 5.85 3.62
N MET A 81 7.93 4.93 2.82
CA MET A 81 8.70 3.89 2.15
C MET A 81 9.75 4.49 1.20
N ILE A 82 9.35 5.51 0.44
CA ILE A 82 10.26 6.22 -0.47
C ILE A 82 11.40 6.89 0.31
N ARG A 83 11.09 7.64 1.39
CA ARG A 83 12.14 8.26 2.22
C ARG A 83 13.08 7.23 2.84
N TRP A 84 12.52 6.15 3.38
CA TRP A 84 13.29 5.06 3.96
C TRP A 84 14.25 4.42 2.94
N ALA A 85 13.79 4.20 1.71
CA ALA A 85 14.61 3.66 0.64
C ALA A 85 15.70 4.66 0.21
N ASP A 86 15.35 5.95 0.07
CA ASP A 86 16.30 7.01 -0.32
C ASP A 86 17.43 7.18 0.71
N GLU A 87 17.10 7.22 2.00
CA GLU A 87 18.13 7.34 3.07
C GLU A 87 19.13 6.19 3.00
N ARG A 88 18.63 4.94 2.80
CA ARG A 88 19.49 3.76 2.69
C ARG A 88 20.33 3.76 1.43
N PHE A 89 19.74 4.14 0.31
CA PHE A 89 20.47 4.22 -0.94
C PHE A 89 21.55 5.30 -0.88
N ALA A 90 21.21 6.50 -0.39
CA ALA A 90 22.17 7.58 -0.23
C ALA A 90 23.34 7.18 0.68
N HIS A 91 23.06 6.51 1.80
CA HIS A 91 24.10 6.03 2.71
C HIS A 91 25.01 4.99 2.05
N ARG A 92 24.45 4.05 1.31
CA ARG A 92 25.22 2.92 0.74
C ARG A 92 26.00 3.29 -0.52
N PHE A 93 25.45 4.17 -1.37
CA PHE A 93 25.97 4.43 -2.73
C PHE A 93 26.42 5.86 -2.97
N ALA A 94 25.94 6.83 -2.18
CA ALA A 94 26.25 8.24 -2.36
C ALA A 94 26.96 8.88 -1.16
N HIS A 95 27.54 8.07 -0.26
CA HIS A 95 28.24 8.52 0.96
C HIS A 95 27.41 9.50 1.81
N GLY A 96 26.10 9.36 1.77
CA GLY A 96 25.17 10.14 2.57
C GLY A 96 25.22 9.79 4.07
N PRO A 97 24.58 10.60 4.92
CA PRO A 97 24.52 10.35 6.36
C PRO A 97 23.85 9.01 6.67
N ALA A 98 24.16 8.45 7.84
CA ALA A 98 23.52 7.21 8.29
C ALA A 98 21.99 7.36 8.36
N PRO A 99 21.22 6.33 7.93
CA PRO A 99 19.76 6.39 7.97
C PRO A 99 19.24 6.65 9.38
N THR A 100 18.19 7.47 9.46
CA THR A 100 17.53 7.79 10.72
C THR A 100 16.91 6.50 11.31
N ARG A 101 17.33 6.15 12.52
CA ARG A 101 16.79 4.97 13.22
C ARG A 101 15.61 5.40 14.09
N PRO A 102 14.48 4.68 14.03
CA PRO A 102 13.38 4.94 14.94
C PRO A 102 13.81 4.72 16.40
N PRO A 103 13.19 5.42 17.35
CA PRO A 103 13.45 5.21 18.78
C PRO A 103 13.21 3.75 19.15
N LYS A 104 14.12 3.14 19.95
CA LYS A 104 14.01 1.72 20.33
C LYS A 104 13.43 1.50 21.73
N THR A 105 13.39 2.55 22.56
CA THR A 105 13.04 2.46 23.98
C THR A 105 12.23 3.67 24.43
N GLY A 106 11.57 3.53 25.56
CA GLY A 106 10.87 4.59 26.24
C GLY A 106 9.60 5.10 25.56
N ARG A 107 9.12 6.26 26.00
CA ARG A 107 7.89 6.89 25.50
C ARG A 107 7.96 7.26 24.01
N ALA A 108 9.14 7.59 23.52
CA ALA A 108 9.34 7.94 22.11
C ALA A 108 9.11 6.73 21.19
N HIS A 109 9.56 5.53 21.59
CA HIS A 109 9.26 4.28 20.91
C HIS A 109 7.75 4.00 20.87
N ALA A 110 7.08 4.07 22.04
CA ALA A 110 5.63 3.86 22.12
C ALA A 110 4.83 4.86 21.26
N ALA A 111 5.26 6.12 21.19
CA ALA A 111 4.62 7.11 20.32
C ALA A 111 4.84 6.80 18.84
N HIS A 112 6.03 6.33 18.45
CA HIS A 112 6.34 5.91 17.09
C HIS A 112 5.47 4.73 16.66
N GLU A 113 5.36 3.68 17.50
CA GLU A 113 4.56 2.49 17.22
C GLU A 113 3.07 2.84 17.05
N ARG A 114 2.50 3.66 17.93
CA ARG A 114 1.12 4.14 17.78
C ARG A 114 0.92 4.91 16.46
N ALA A 115 1.88 5.77 16.08
CA ALA A 115 1.79 6.51 14.83
C ALA A 115 1.82 5.57 13.60
N GLN A 116 2.58 4.47 13.67
CA GLN A 116 2.58 3.44 12.62
C GLN A 116 1.25 2.70 12.58
N TRP A 117 0.71 2.33 13.73
CA TRP A 117 -0.61 1.69 13.80
C TRP A 117 -1.72 2.58 13.21
N PHE A 118 -1.75 3.88 13.54
CA PHE A 118 -2.74 4.80 12.94
C PHE A 118 -2.61 4.90 11.41
N ARG A 119 -1.39 4.81 10.86
CA ARG A 119 -1.20 4.72 9.41
C ARG A 119 -1.73 3.41 8.84
N HIS A 120 -1.56 2.31 9.57
CA HIS A 120 -2.12 1.02 9.17
C HIS A 120 -3.66 1.07 9.18
N VAL A 121 -4.27 1.67 10.20
CA VAL A 121 -5.72 1.95 10.21
C VAL A 121 -6.14 2.79 9.00
N LEU A 122 -5.39 3.85 8.68
CA LEU A 122 -5.67 4.70 7.53
C LEU A 122 -5.62 3.90 6.22
N ALA A 123 -4.59 3.05 6.04
CA ALA A 123 -4.48 2.15 4.89
C ALA A 123 -5.70 1.23 4.78
N TYR A 124 -6.10 0.62 5.88
CA TYR A 124 -7.27 -0.26 5.95
C TYR A 124 -8.56 0.47 5.59
N VAL A 125 -8.78 1.66 6.14
CA VAL A 125 -9.98 2.48 5.85
C VAL A 125 -10.03 2.89 4.39
N ILE A 126 -8.89 3.29 3.80
CA ILE A 126 -8.83 3.64 2.37
C ILE A 126 -9.14 2.40 1.52
N GLY A 127 -8.53 1.24 1.81
CA GLY A 127 -8.81 -0.01 1.11
C GLY A 127 -10.28 -0.41 1.20
N ALA A 128 -10.88 -0.32 2.39
CA ALA A 128 -12.30 -0.59 2.60
C ALA A 128 -13.19 0.40 1.82
N ALA A 129 -12.84 1.70 1.80
CA ALA A 129 -13.56 2.70 1.03
C ALA A 129 -13.49 2.42 -0.48
N VAL A 130 -12.33 2.03 -1.00
CA VAL A 130 -12.15 1.63 -2.40
C VAL A 130 -13.05 0.42 -2.73
N LEU A 131 -13.07 -0.62 -1.91
CA LEU A 131 -13.95 -1.78 -2.09
C LEU A 131 -15.43 -1.43 -1.95
N GLY A 132 -15.78 -0.50 -1.04
CA GLY A 132 -17.13 0.02 -0.90
C GLY A 132 -17.61 0.72 -2.17
N VAL A 133 -16.80 1.64 -2.70
CA VAL A 133 -17.08 2.30 -3.98
C VAL A 133 -17.20 1.29 -5.12
N PHE A 134 -16.27 0.31 -5.17
CA PHE A 134 -16.31 -0.77 -6.15
C PHE A 134 -17.63 -1.55 -6.08
N THR A 135 -18.06 -1.94 -4.88
CA THR A 135 -19.33 -2.67 -4.66
C THR A 135 -20.54 -1.84 -5.12
N LEU A 136 -20.56 -0.55 -4.80
CA LEU A 136 -21.63 0.36 -5.25
C LEU A 136 -21.65 0.49 -6.76
N LEU A 137 -20.51 0.59 -7.42
CA LEU A 137 -20.41 0.71 -8.87
C LEU A 137 -20.83 -0.59 -9.58
N VAL A 138 -20.52 -1.76 -9.03
CA VAL A 138 -20.97 -3.05 -9.57
C VAL A 138 -22.48 -3.21 -9.43
N GLY A 139 -23.06 -2.75 -8.32
CA GLY A 139 -24.50 -2.81 -8.04
C GLY A 139 -25.00 -4.20 -7.61
N ASP A 140 -24.09 -5.16 -7.39
CA ASP A 140 -24.42 -6.53 -6.95
C ASP A 140 -23.43 -6.97 -5.86
N ILE A 141 -23.91 -7.03 -4.63
CA ILE A 141 -23.08 -7.39 -3.47
C ILE A 141 -22.60 -8.85 -3.55
N HIS A 142 -23.42 -9.75 -4.07
CA HIS A 142 -23.06 -11.19 -4.15
C HIS A 142 -21.86 -11.40 -5.06
N ARG A 143 -21.70 -10.60 -6.10
CA ARG A 143 -20.54 -10.64 -6.99
C ARG A 143 -19.27 -10.05 -6.38
N THR A 144 -19.42 -9.17 -5.38
CA THR A 144 -18.28 -8.46 -4.76
C THR A 144 -17.87 -9.04 -3.41
N VAL A 145 -18.69 -9.90 -2.78
CA VAL A 145 -18.36 -10.59 -1.51
C VAL A 145 -16.96 -11.22 -1.51
N PRO A 146 -16.52 -11.93 -2.57
CA PRO A 146 -15.17 -12.52 -2.58
C PRO A 146 -14.04 -11.49 -2.42
N LEU A 147 -14.26 -10.24 -2.86
CA LEU A 147 -13.28 -9.16 -2.72
C LEU A 147 -13.11 -8.74 -1.25
N TRP A 148 -14.19 -8.74 -0.48
CA TRP A 148 -14.16 -8.41 0.93
C TRP A 148 -13.46 -9.48 1.77
N GLY A 149 -13.31 -10.69 1.23
CA GLY A 149 -12.57 -11.77 1.88
C GLY A 149 -11.11 -11.39 2.22
N VAL A 150 -10.47 -10.50 1.46
CA VAL A 150 -9.11 -10.02 1.73
C VAL A 150 -9.05 -9.08 2.94
N MET A 151 -10.17 -8.43 3.30
CA MET A 151 -10.23 -7.50 4.43
C MET A 151 -10.17 -8.24 5.78
N VAL A 152 -10.65 -9.50 5.83
CA VAL A 152 -10.67 -10.28 7.08
C VAL A 152 -9.25 -10.58 7.59
N PRO A 153 -8.35 -11.23 6.82
CA PRO A 153 -6.99 -11.43 7.28
C PRO A 153 -6.26 -10.11 7.54
N TRP A 154 -6.54 -9.05 6.77
CA TRP A 154 -5.96 -7.74 7.01
C TRP A 154 -6.44 -7.13 8.34
N ALA A 155 -7.72 -7.27 8.70
CA ALA A 155 -8.25 -6.85 9.99
C ALA A 155 -7.59 -7.61 11.16
N VAL A 156 -7.33 -8.91 11.00
CA VAL A 156 -6.60 -9.71 11.99
C VAL A 156 -5.18 -9.18 12.19
N ILE A 157 -4.45 -8.90 11.09
CA ILE A 157 -3.10 -8.32 11.15
C ILE A 157 -3.16 -6.96 11.85
N LEU A 158 -4.14 -6.11 11.53
CA LEU A 158 -4.33 -4.80 12.15
C LEU A 158 -4.61 -4.92 13.65
N GLY A 159 -5.38 -5.94 14.06
CA GLY A 159 -5.64 -6.24 15.48
C GLY A 159 -4.39 -6.70 16.21
N ILE A 160 -3.58 -7.57 15.60
CA ILE A 160 -2.28 -7.99 16.16
C ILE A 160 -1.35 -6.79 16.30
N ASP A 161 -1.25 -5.96 15.27
CA ASP A 161 -0.45 -4.73 15.27
C ASP A 161 -0.91 -3.77 16.36
N PHE A 162 -2.23 -3.63 16.60
CA PHE A 162 -2.78 -2.90 17.73
C PHE A 162 -2.22 -3.39 19.07
N VAL A 163 -2.34 -4.69 19.33
CA VAL A 163 -1.88 -5.29 20.59
C VAL A 163 -0.38 -5.02 20.80
N ILE A 164 0.43 -5.20 19.75
CA ILE A 164 1.88 -4.96 19.82
C ILE A 164 2.17 -3.48 20.07
N SER A 165 1.60 -2.58 19.27
CA SER A 165 1.89 -1.13 19.30
C SER A 165 1.46 -0.50 20.62
N PHE A 166 0.32 -0.93 21.17
CA PHE A 166 -0.21 -0.39 22.43
C PHE A 166 0.38 -1.06 23.67
N SER A 167 0.90 -2.29 23.58
CA SER A 167 1.64 -2.92 24.69
C SER A 167 2.84 -2.07 25.14
N TYR A 168 3.53 -1.41 24.21
CA TYR A 168 4.63 -0.49 24.53
C TYR A 168 4.19 0.78 25.25
N THR A 169 2.91 1.10 25.22
CA THR A 169 2.35 2.23 26.00
C THR A 169 2.12 1.83 27.45
N LEU A 170 1.66 0.58 27.67
CA LEU A 170 1.42 0.02 29.01
C LEU A 170 2.73 -0.42 29.69
N SER A 171 3.66 -0.98 28.91
CA SER A 171 4.96 -1.45 29.37
C SER A 171 6.07 -0.92 28.47
N PRO A 172 6.54 0.32 28.68
CA PRO A 172 7.61 0.90 27.86
C PRO A 172 8.90 0.07 27.98
N ARG A 173 9.53 -0.24 26.85
CA ARG A 173 10.84 -0.90 26.85
C ARG A 173 11.85 -0.04 27.64
N ARG A 174 12.48 -0.65 28.64
CA ARG A 174 13.58 -0.02 29.39
C ARG A 174 14.81 0.08 28.48
N SER A 175 15.55 1.18 28.65
CA SER A 175 16.84 1.42 27.98
C SER A 175 17.89 0.41 28.45
#